data_250be45631566c65ea74ccac943a2104
#
_entry.id   250be45631566c65ea74ccac943a2104
#
_cell.length_a   1.000
_cell.length_b   1.000
_cell.length_c   1.000
_cell.angle_alpha   90.00
_cell.angle_beta   90.00
_cell.angle_gamma   90.00
#
_symmetry.space_group_name_H-M   'P 1'
#
loop_
_entity.id
_entity.type
_entity.pdbx_description
1 polymer ?
#
loop_
_entity_poly.entity_id
_entity_poly.type
_entity_poly.pdbx_seq_one_letter_code
_entity_poly.pdbx_strand_id
1 'polypeptide(L)' 'MTKDEIQLLIEAGLPGAKARVLGDDGQHFEAEVVFDGFAGKAVIQQHRMVYATLGEKMGREIHALQLKTRAR' A
#
# COMPACT_ATOMS: atom_id res chain seq x y z
N MET A 1 -8.31 10.19 5.75
CA MET A 1 -8.43 8.98 4.92
C MET A 1 -8.53 7.77 5.82
N THR A 2 -9.32 6.78 5.47
CA THR A 2 -9.49 5.58 6.27
C THR A 2 -8.63 4.43 5.75
N LYS A 3 -8.39 3.44 6.61
CA LYS A 3 -7.67 2.23 6.20
C LYS A 3 -8.38 1.50 5.06
N ASP A 4 -9.70 1.52 5.04
CA ASP A 4 -10.47 0.84 3.99
C ASP A 4 -10.30 1.54 2.65
N GLU A 5 -10.21 2.87 2.64
CA GLU A 5 -9.95 3.62 1.41
C GLU A 5 -8.56 3.33 0.87
N ILE A 6 -7.56 3.24 1.75
CA ILE A 6 -6.19 2.90 1.35
C ILE A 6 -6.15 1.50 0.75
N GLN A 7 -6.81 0.54 1.38
CA GLN A 7 -6.87 -0.83 0.87
C GLN A 7 -7.47 -0.88 -0.53
N LEU A 8 -8.59 -0.18 -0.73
CA LEU A 8 -9.25 -0.14 -2.04
C LEU A 8 -8.36 0.46 -3.11
N LEU A 9 -7.65 1.54 -2.79
CA LEU A 9 -6.74 2.18 -3.74
C LEU A 9 -5.59 1.27 -4.15
N ILE A 10 -5.00 0.58 -3.17
CA ILE A 10 -3.90 -0.35 -3.45
C ILE A 10 -4.39 -1.48 -4.34
N GLU A 11 -5.51 -2.09 -3.99
CA GLU A 11 -6.03 -3.23 -4.72
C GLU A 11 -6.51 -2.84 -6.12
N ALA A 12 -7.05 -1.65 -6.29
CA ALA A 12 -7.44 -1.14 -7.60
C ALA A 12 -6.22 -0.84 -8.48
N GLY A 13 -5.16 -0.32 -7.89
CA GLY A 13 -3.94 0.03 -8.62
C GLY A 13 -3.03 -1.15 -8.94
N LEU A 14 -3.16 -2.24 -8.20
CA LEU A 14 -2.38 -3.47 -8.40
C LEU A 14 -3.37 -4.64 -8.54
N PRO A 15 -3.95 -4.84 -9.73
CA PRO A 15 -4.97 -5.88 -9.92
C PRO A 15 -4.45 -7.26 -9.51
N GLY A 16 -5.21 -7.94 -8.66
CA GLY A 16 -4.82 -9.22 -8.09
C GLY A 16 -4.07 -9.13 -6.77
N ALA A 17 -3.67 -7.95 -6.34
CA ALA A 17 -3.04 -7.77 -5.05
C ALA A 17 -4.04 -7.92 -3.92
N LYS A 18 -3.53 -8.37 -2.76
CA LYS A 18 -4.29 -8.37 -1.52
C LYS A 18 -3.59 -7.45 -0.55
N ALA A 19 -4.32 -6.46 -0.05
CA ALA A 19 -3.80 -5.50 0.90
C ALA A 19 -4.54 -5.62 2.21
N ARG A 20 -3.77 -5.59 3.30
CA ARG A 20 -4.31 -5.52 4.65
C ARG A 20 -3.78 -4.25 5.28
N VAL A 21 -4.67 -3.32 5.60
CA VAL A 21 -4.28 -2.02 6.11
C VAL A 21 -4.80 -1.86 7.54
N LEU A 22 -3.92 -1.43 8.42
CA LEU A 22 -4.22 -1.18 9.83
C LEU A 22 -3.95 0.28 10.14
N GLY A 23 -4.74 0.85 11.04
CA GLY A 23 -4.59 2.22 11.48
C GLY A 23 -5.91 2.75 11.98
N ASP A 24 -5.89 3.42 13.13
CA ASP A 24 -7.11 3.88 13.77
C ASP A 24 -7.11 5.37 14.14
N ASP A 25 -6.00 6.07 13.89
CA ASP A 25 -5.93 7.51 14.17
C ASP A 25 -6.13 8.38 12.92
N GLY A 26 -6.31 7.77 11.74
CA GLY A 26 -6.53 8.49 10.49
C GLY A 26 -5.28 9.13 9.89
N GLN A 27 -4.11 8.94 10.49
CA GLN A 27 -2.86 9.56 10.03
C GLN A 27 -1.73 8.57 9.83
N HIS A 28 -1.60 7.58 10.71
CA HIS A 28 -0.52 6.59 10.68
C HIS A 28 -1.09 5.24 10.33
N PHE A 29 -0.53 4.59 9.32
CA PHE A 29 -1.05 3.34 8.79
C PHE A 29 0.06 2.32 8.62
N GLU A 30 -0.32 1.05 8.67
CA GLU A 30 0.53 -0.07 8.30
C GLU A 30 -0.21 -0.87 7.22
N ALA A 31 0.50 -1.26 6.17
CA ALA A 31 -0.09 -2.07 5.12
C ALA A 31 0.80 -3.27 4.82
N GLU A 32 0.16 -4.43 4.71
CA GLU A 32 0.79 -5.64 4.19
C GLU A 32 0.18 -5.91 2.82
N VAL A 33 1.01 -5.98 1.79
CA VAL A 33 0.57 -6.15 0.42
C VAL A 33 1.21 -7.39 -0.18
N VAL A 34 0.37 -8.30 -0.64
CA VAL A 34 0.79 -9.52 -1.33
C VAL A 34 0.37 -9.40 -2.78
N PHE A 35 1.34 -9.49 -3.69
CA PHE A 35 1.08 -9.29 -5.10
C PHE A 35 2.07 -10.08 -5.93
N ASP A 36 1.57 -10.93 -6.83
CA ASP A 36 2.42 -11.78 -7.67
C ASP A 36 3.39 -10.95 -8.53
N GLY A 37 2.98 -9.75 -8.93
CA GLY A 37 3.82 -8.86 -9.72
C GLY A 37 5.04 -8.33 -8.99
N PHE A 38 5.18 -8.58 -7.69
CA PHE A 38 6.39 -8.23 -6.94
C PHE A 38 7.53 -9.23 -7.15
N ALA A 39 7.25 -10.39 -7.72
CA ALA A 39 8.27 -11.43 -7.91
C ALA A 39 9.46 -10.88 -8.71
N GLY A 40 10.67 -11.12 -8.20
CA GLY A 40 11.89 -10.65 -8.85
C GLY A 40 12.22 -9.18 -8.64
N LYS A 41 11.40 -8.45 -7.89
CA LYS A 41 11.63 -7.03 -7.66
C LYS A 41 12.24 -6.80 -6.27
N ALA A 42 13.15 -5.84 -6.18
CA ALA A 42 13.71 -5.43 -4.90
C ALA A 42 12.62 -4.80 -4.02
N VAL A 43 12.81 -4.87 -2.70
CA VAL A 43 11.83 -4.36 -1.75
C VAL A 43 11.50 -2.89 -2.02
N ILE A 44 12.49 -2.06 -2.33
CA ILE A 44 12.26 -0.65 -2.62
C ILE A 44 11.38 -0.46 -3.85
N GLN A 45 11.54 -1.31 -4.87
CA GLN A 45 10.70 -1.26 -6.06
C GLN A 45 9.27 -1.67 -5.73
N GLN A 46 9.10 -2.70 -4.90
CA GLN A 46 7.78 -3.12 -4.45
C GLN A 46 7.07 -1.98 -3.71
N HIS A 47 7.78 -1.31 -2.82
CA HIS A 47 7.22 -0.19 -2.07
C HIS A 47 6.82 0.96 -2.98
N ARG A 48 7.64 1.28 -3.97
CA ARG A 48 7.31 2.32 -4.96
C ARG A 48 6.05 1.99 -5.74
N MET A 49 5.83 0.73 -6.06
CA MET A 49 4.61 0.31 -6.75
C MET A 49 3.38 0.56 -5.89
N VAL A 50 3.47 0.28 -4.60
CA VAL A 50 2.36 0.55 -3.67
C VAL A 50 2.13 2.04 -3.53
N TYR A 51 3.18 2.83 -3.30
CA TYR A 51 3.02 4.28 -3.17
C TYR A 51 2.42 4.91 -4.43
N ALA A 52 2.75 4.39 -5.61
CA ALA A 52 2.21 4.89 -6.85
C ALA A 52 0.69 4.74 -6.93
N THR A 53 0.13 3.71 -6.28
CA THR A 53 -1.34 3.53 -6.26
C THR A 53 -2.04 4.62 -5.44
N LEU A 54 -1.33 5.23 -4.51
CA LEU A 54 -1.89 6.25 -3.61
C LEU A 54 -1.68 7.67 -4.15
N GLY A 55 -0.73 7.83 -5.07
CA GLY A 55 -0.51 9.09 -5.75
C GLY A 55 -0.25 10.25 -4.79
N GLU A 56 -0.95 11.36 -5.02
CA GLU A 56 -0.78 12.58 -4.25
C GLU A 56 -1.29 12.49 -2.81
N LYS A 57 -2.02 11.44 -2.47
CA LYS A 57 -2.54 11.26 -1.11
C LYS A 57 -1.44 11.03 -0.09
N MET A 58 -0.32 10.45 -0.53
CA MET A 58 0.86 10.35 0.33
C MET A 58 1.44 11.73 0.59
N GLY A 59 1.66 12.03 1.88
CA GLY A 59 2.14 13.31 2.32
C GLY A 59 1.06 14.36 2.51
N ARG A 60 -0.16 14.10 2.06
CA ARG A 60 -1.31 14.99 2.28
C ARG A 60 -2.30 14.34 3.24
N GLU A 61 -3.09 13.39 2.74
CA GLU A 61 -4.11 12.71 3.54
C GLU A 61 -3.53 11.54 4.32
N ILE A 62 -2.38 11.01 3.89
CA ILE A 62 -1.68 9.92 4.57
C ILE A 62 -0.33 10.46 5.06
N HIS A 63 -0.17 10.63 6.37
CA HIS A 63 1.05 11.16 6.94
C HIS A 63 2.16 10.13 7.01
N ALA A 64 1.84 8.90 7.38
CA ALA A 64 2.82 7.84 7.46
C ALA A 64 2.19 6.50 7.08
N LEU A 65 2.91 5.73 6.28
CA LEU A 65 2.49 4.40 5.87
C LEU A 65 3.70 3.48 5.90
N GLN A 66 3.69 2.52 6.83
CA GLN A 66 4.69 1.47 6.88
C GLN A 66 4.24 0.32 5.99
N LEU A 67 5.15 -0.20 5.18
CA LEU A 67 4.83 -1.24 4.23
C LEU A 67 5.58 -2.53 4.52
N LYS A 68 4.87 -3.64 4.38
CA LYS A 68 5.43 -4.97 4.23
C LYS A 68 4.89 -5.53 2.93
N THR A 69 5.78 -5.92 2.05
CA THR A 69 5.40 -6.39 0.72
C THR A 69 6.06 -7.73 0.45
N ARG A 70 5.34 -8.56 -0.30
CA ARG A 70 5.89 -9.86 -0.74
C ARG A 70 5.13 -10.34 -1.95
N ALA A 71 5.79 -11.20 -2.73
CA ALA A 71 5.16 -11.76 -3.93
C ALA A 71 4.08 -12.79 -3.57
N ARG A 72 4.34 -13.61 -2.56
CA ARG A 72 3.37 -14.62 -2.12
C ARG A 72 3.93 -15.56 -1.10
#